data_7742796b918ac0e0baf0d0402e058f6d
#
_entry.id   7742796b918ac0e0baf0d0402e058f6d
#
_cell.length_a   1.000
_cell.length_b   1.000
_cell.length_c   1.000
_cell.angle_alpha   90.00
_cell.angle_beta   90.00
_cell.angle_gamma   90.00
#
_symmetry.space_group_name_H-M   'P 1'
#
loop_
_entity.id
_entity.type
_entity.pdbx_description
1 polymer ?
#
loop_
_entity_poly.entity_id
_entity_poly.type
_entity_poly.pdbx_seq_one_letter_code
_entity_poly.pdbx_strand_id
1 'polypeptide(L)'
;MEHIFEYYYNNVPGKGLCRNNLIYTSLINKDKTVFCQHYVNDTDYHKGQNQVVDPALMDEKWLREVNYITQMRNKYPELVPTIIKIDLENRKLFFKIQGVDFWQQTLDNNCTYDDILPNWREQMLDIFKAHKALGIYKYSLHPSSYFIVDGQLKSINYFFCYNSTSAPISLRSVMSHISEDRQADLFPKMLALGIDVDAPTPHDQIQQLAFESFKTNFPADFMDECKKLYV
;
A
#
# COMPACT_ATOMS: atom_id res chain seq x y z
N MET A 1 -24.07 8.76 12.40
CA MET A 1 -23.56 9.93 11.67
C MET A 1 -23.24 9.47 10.26
N GLU A 2 -23.99 9.93 9.28
CA GLU A 2 -23.62 9.72 7.87
C GLU A 2 -22.39 10.60 7.59
N HIS A 3 -21.26 9.94 7.35
CA HIS A 3 -20.06 10.62 6.90
C HIS A 3 -20.23 11.00 5.43
N ILE A 4 -20.22 12.28 5.11
CA ILE A 4 -20.14 12.73 3.73
C ILE A 4 -18.68 12.54 3.31
N PHE A 5 -18.45 11.63 2.36
CA PHE A 5 -17.13 11.36 1.81
C PHE A 5 -16.89 12.23 0.60
N GLU A 6 -15.75 12.92 0.58
CA GLU A 6 -15.20 13.50 -0.62
C GLU A 6 -14.32 12.46 -1.31
N TYR A 7 -14.37 12.44 -2.63
CA TYR A 7 -13.54 11.56 -3.44
C TYR A 7 -12.10 12.05 -3.37
N TYR A 8 -11.25 11.32 -2.64
CA TYR A 8 -9.85 11.68 -2.52
C TYR A 8 -9.04 10.98 -3.60
N TYR A 9 -8.82 11.70 -4.69
CA TYR A 9 -7.80 11.34 -5.65
C TYR A 9 -6.49 12.00 -5.24
N ASN A 10 -5.39 11.27 -5.28
CA ASN A 10 -4.09 11.87 -5.42
C ASN A 10 -3.95 12.47 -6.83
N ASN A 11 -4.82 13.40 -7.15
CA ASN A 11 -4.85 14.14 -8.41
C ASN A 11 -3.75 15.20 -8.41
N VAL A 12 -2.51 14.75 -8.30
CA VAL A 12 -1.39 15.61 -8.67
C VAL A 12 -1.24 15.49 -10.19
N PRO A 13 -1.51 16.56 -10.96
CA PRO A 13 -1.32 16.52 -12.40
C PRO A 13 0.09 16.04 -12.75
N GLY A 14 0.20 15.04 -13.62
CA GLY A 14 1.49 14.49 -14.08
C GLY A 14 2.14 13.43 -13.19
N LYS A 15 1.61 13.14 -11.99
CA LYS A 15 1.97 11.94 -11.24
C LYS A 15 0.88 10.92 -11.48
N GLY A 16 1.18 9.94 -12.31
CA GLY A 16 0.24 8.93 -12.76
C GLY A 16 -0.65 8.44 -11.63
N LEU A 17 -1.87 8.13 -12.00
CA LEU A 17 -2.95 7.64 -11.17
C LEU A 17 -2.43 6.78 -10.03
N CYS A 18 -2.87 7.07 -8.83
CA CYS A 18 -2.56 6.26 -7.67
C CYS A 18 -2.91 4.81 -8.02
N ARG A 19 -1.95 3.91 -7.94
CA ARG A 19 -2.11 2.48 -8.24
C ARG A 19 -3.27 1.82 -7.51
N ASN A 20 -3.69 2.44 -6.44
CA ASN A 20 -4.80 2.01 -5.62
C ASN A 20 -6.12 2.03 -6.37
N ASN A 21 -6.28 2.90 -7.36
CA ASN A 21 -7.52 3.07 -8.12
C ASN A 21 -7.90 1.86 -9.00
N LEU A 22 -6.97 0.94 -9.23
CA LEU A 22 -7.26 -0.33 -9.92
C LEU A 22 -7.86 -1.40 -8.99
N ILE A 23 -7.80 -1.20 -7.67
CA ILE A 23 -8.19 -2.20 -6.69
C ILE A 23 -9.28 -1.67 -5.77
N TYR A 24 -9.16 -0.42 -5.36
CA TYR A 24 -10.13 0.23 -4.50
C TYR A 24 -10.19 1.74 -4.72
N THR A 25 -11.30 2.31 -4.31
CA THR A 25 -11.51 3.75 -4.25
C THR A 25 -11.19 4.24 -2.85
N SER A 26 -10.35 5.26 -2.76
CA SER A 26 -10.04 5.95 -1.51
C SER A 26 -11.01 7.11 -1.31
N LEU A 27 -11.76 7.09 -0.24
CA LEU A 27 -12.69 8.13 0.14
C LEU A 27 -12.27 8.71 1.48
N ILE A 28 -12.29 10.03 1.59
CA ILE A 28 -12.04 10.71 2.85
C ILE A 28 -13.22 11.62 3.16
N ASN A 29 -13.66 11.67 4.44
CA ASN A 29 -14.74 12.57 4.82
C ASN A 29 -14.25 14.03 4.87
N LYS A 30 -15.19 14.96 4.80
CA LYS A 30 -14.90 16.41 4.75
C LYS A 30 -13.97 16.88 5.87
N ASP A 31 -14.12 16.35 7.07
CA ASP A 31 -13.32 16.71 8.24
C ASP A 31 -11.97 16.00 8.29
N LYS A 32 -11.67 15.14 7.29
CA LYS A 32 -10.44 14.34 7.20
C LYS A 32 -10.15 13.52 8.47
N THR A 33 -11.21 12.95 9.04
CA THR A 33 -11.15 12.12 10.26
C THR A 33 -11.48 10.66 10.01
N VAL A 34 -12.08 10.36 8.85
CA VAL A 34 -12.42 9.00 8.43
C VAL A 34 -11.94 8.75 7.01
N PHE A 35 -11.21 7.66 6.84
CA PHE A 35 -10.76 7.14 5.55
C PHE A 35 -11.51 5.85 5.26
N CYS A 36 -12.04 5.72 4.06
CA CYS A 36 -12.72 4.52 3.58
C CYS A 36 -11.97 3.95 2.37
N GLN A 37 -11.56 2.70 2.46
CA GLN A 37 -11.15 1.90 1.31
C GLN A 37 -12.36 1.13 0.81
N HIS A 38 -12.77 1.37 -0.42
CA HIS A 38 -13.89 0.70 -1.06
C HIS A 38 -13.38 -0.12 -2.25
N TYR A 39 -13.37 -1.43 -2.10
CA TYR A 39 -12.93 -2.40 -3.11
C TYR A 39 -14.05 -2.62 -4.12
N VAL A 40 -14.15 -1.68 -5.01
CA VAL A 40 -15.13 -1.69 -6.11
C VAL A 40 -14.38 -1.46 -7.41
N ASN A 41 -14.78 -2.21 -8.42
CA ASN A 41 -14.37 -1.92 -9.79
C ASN A 41 -15.13 -0.67 -10.25
N ASP A 42 -14.53 0.50 -10.10
CA ASP A 42 -15.11 1.73 -10.63
C ASP A 42 -14.96 1.72 -12.15
N THR A 43 -15.98 1.13 -12.79
CA THR A 43 -16.02 1.00 -14.24
C THR A 43 -16.00 2.34 -14.97
N ASP A 44 -16.48 3.42 -14.33
CA ASP A 44 -16.49 4.73 -14.96
C ASP A 44 -15.10 5.34 -15.01
N TYR A 45 -14.30 5.07 -13.98
CA TYR A 45 -12.90 5.46 -13.93
C TYR A 45 -12.03 4.65 -14.90
N HIS A 46 -12.30 3.36 -15.04
CA HIS A 46 -11.55 2.45 -15.91
C HIS A 46 -11.98 2.52 -17.38
N LYS A 47 -13.17 3.04 -17.69
CA LYS A 47 -13.65 3.21 -19.08
C LYS A 47 -12.69 4.00 -19.97
N GLY A 48 -11.92 4.92 -19.42
CA GLY A 48 -10.91 5.68 -20.15
C GLY A 48 -9.59 4.93 -20.38
N GLN A 49 -9.37 3.79 -19.71
CA GLN A 49 -8.10 3.06 -19.74
C GLN A 49 -8.19 1.65 -20.33
N ASN A 50 -9.35 1.22 -20.81
CA ASN A 50 -9.61 -0.14 -21.33
C ASN A 50 -9.20 -1.28 -20.36
N GLN A 51 -9.13 -1.03 -19.06
CA GLN A 51 -8.73 -2.03 -18.08
C GLN A 51 -9.96 -2.61 -17.40
N VAL A 52 -10.17 -3.90 -17.59
CA VAL A 52 -11.16 -4.68 -16.84
C VAL A 52 -10.42 -5.36 -15.69
N VAL A 53 -10.72 -4.96 -14.46
CA VAL A 53 -10.20 -5.68 -13.29
C VAL A 53 -11.04 -6.93 -13.08
N ASP A 54 -10.38 -8.09 -13.04
CA ASP A 54 -11.04 -9.37 -12.75
C ASP A 54 -11.68 -9.30 -11.34
N PRO A 55 -12.99 -9.55 -11.22
CA PRO A 55 -13.68 -9.57 -9.92
C PRO A 55 -13.05 -10.57 -8.93
N ALA A 56 -12.55 -11.70 -9.39
CA ALA A 56 -11.87 -12.69 -8.56
C ALA A 56 -10.59 -12.13 -7.96
N LEU A 57 -9.82 -11.35 -8.73
CA LEU A 57 -8.63 -10.67 -8.23
C LEU A 57 -8.98 -9.63 -7.18
N MET A 58 -10.10 -8.93 -7.35
CA MET A 58 -10.58 -7.96 -6.37
C MET A 58 -10.97 -8.63 -5.05
N ASP A 59 -11.69 -9.74 -5.09
CA ASP A 59 -12.06 -10.51 -3.91
C ASP A 59 -10.82 -11.01 -3.16
N GLU A 60 -9.84 -11.52 -3.89
CA GLU A 60 -8.57 -11.95 -3.32
C GLU A 60 -7.84 -10.80 -2.60
N LYS A 61 -7.77 -9.63 -3.22
CA LYS A 61 -7.12 -8.46 -2.62
C LYS A 61 -7.88 -7.96 -1.40
N TRP A 62 -9.20 -7.93 -1.46
CA TRP A 62 -10.04 -7.59 -0.32
C TRP A 62 -9.82 -8.53 0.87
N LEU A 63 -9.85 -9.83 0.64
CA LEU A 63 -9.64 -10.82 1.68
C LEU A 63 -8.24 -10.72 2.31
N ARG A 64 -7.21 -10.45 1.50
CA ARG A 64 -5.85 -10.17 2.02
C ARG A 64 -5.83 -8.92 2.90
N GLU A 65 -6.42 -7.80 2.45
CA GLU A 65 -6.50 -6.59 3.26
C GLU A 65 -7.10 -6.87 4.63
N VAL A 66 -8.29 -7.46 4.65
CA VAL A 66 -9.00 -7.76 5.91
C VAL A 66 -8.20 -8.70 6.80
N ASN A 67 -7.62 -9.75 6.22
CA ASN A 67 -6.86 -10.73 6.97
C ASN A 67 -5.62 -10.10 7.64
N TYR A 68 -4.77 -9.45 6.86
CA TYR A 68 -3.50 -8.95 7.38
C TYR A 68 -3.65 -7.72 8.27
N ILE A 69 -4.57 -6.80 7.94
CA ILE A 69 -4.80 -5.67 8.84
C ILE A 69 -5.41 -6.11 10.17
N THR A 70 -6.22 -7.18 10.16
CA THR A 70 -6.76 -7.76 11.39
C THR A 70 -5.66 -8.42 12.23
N GLN A 71 -4.72 -9.12 11.62
CA GLN A 71 -3.57 -9.68 12.31
C GLN A 71 -2.72 -8.58 12.97
N MET A 72 -2.42 -7.52 12.21
CA MET A 72 -1.69 -6.36 12.73
C MET A 72 -2.44 -5.70 13.89
N ARG A 73 -3.74 -5.41 13.72
CA ARG A 73 -4.57 -4.82 14.77
C ARG A 73 -4.58 -5.65 16.07
N ASN A 74 -4.61 -6.97 15.94
CA ASN A 74 -4.68 -7.85 17.10
C ASN A 74 -3.37 -7.95 17.89
N LYS A 75 -2.22 -7.74 17.24
CA LYS A 75 -0.89 -7.88 17.84
C LYS A 75 -0.19 -6.56 18.08
N TYR A 76 -0.41 -5.58 17.20
CA TYR A 76 0.26 -4.27 17.17
C TYR A 76 -0.77 -3.18 16.85
N PRO A 77 -1.80 -2.99 17.71
CA PRO A 77 -2.89 -2.04 17.44
C PRO A 77 -2.39 -0.60 17.29
N GLU A 78 -1.25 -0.28 17.90
CA GLU A 78 -0.60 1.03 17.81
C GLU A 78 0.00 1.32 16.42
N LEU A 79 0.23 0.31 15.57
CA LEU A 79 0.87 0.46 14.26
C LEU A 79 -0.13 0.52 13.10
N VAL A 80 -1.42 0.40 13.36
CA VAL A 80 -2.49 0.54 12.37
C VAL A 80 -3.53 1.55 12.84
N PRO A 81 -4.22 2.25 11.93
CA PRO A 81 -5.31 3.13 12.33
C PRO A 81 -6.44 2.35 13.00
N THR A 82 -7.16 2.99 13.90
CA THR A 82 -8.36 2.39 14.49
C THR A 82 -9.36 2.04 13.41
N ILE A 83 -9.71 0.76 13.30
CA ILE A 83 -10.74 0.28 12.39
C ILE A 83 -12.10 0.60 12.99
N ILE A 84 -12.87 1.45 12.33
CA ILE A 84 -14.22 1.83 12.74
C ILE A 84 -15.22 0.74 12.35
N LYS A 85 -15.11 0.25 11.10
CA LYS A 85 -16.02 -0.74 10.55
C LYS A 85 -15.32 -1.55 9.45
N ILE A 86 -15.62 -2.84 9.40
CA ILE A 86 -15.39 -3.72 8.26
C ILE A 86 -16.74 -4.11 7.70
N ASP A 87 -17.05 -3.65 6.50
CA ASP A 87 -18.27 -3.96 5.78
C ASP A 87 -17.95 -5.05 4.75
N LEU A 88 -18.16 -6.30 5.13
CA LEU A 88 -17.82 -7.45 4.31
C LEU A 88 -18.69 -7.55 3.06
N GLU A 89 -19.96 -7.17 3.17
CA GLU A 89 -20.92 -7.23 2.07
C GLU A 89 -20.56 -6.25 0.95
N ASN A 90 -20.23 -5.01 1.35
CA ASN A 90 -19.92 -3.95 0.40
C ASN A 90 -18.40 -3.78 0.17
N ARG A 91 -17.56 -4.65 0.72
CA ARG A 91 -16.09 -4.61 0.65
C ARG A 91 -15.53 -3.22 1.02
N LYS A 92 -15.96 -2.68 2.17
CA LYS A 92 -15.52 -1.38 2.67
C LYS A 92 -14.79 -1.52 4.00
N LEU A 93 -13.70 -0.80 4.12
CA LEU A 93 -12.91 -0.72 5.34
C LEU A 93 -12.83 0.75 5.78
N PHE A 94 -13.29 1.03 7.00
CA PHE A 94 -13.33 2.39 7.53
C PHE A 94 -12.32 2.54 8.66
N PHE A 95 -11.48 3.57 8.54
CA PHE A 95 -10.44 3.88 9.50
C PHE A 95 -10.64 5.26 10.12
N LYS A 96 -10.32 5.39 11.40
CA LYS A 96 -10.11 6.70 12.03
C LYS A 96 -8.73 7.23 11.63
N ILE A 97 -8.69 8.42 11.08
CA ILE A 97 -7.47 9.10 10.64
C ILE A 97 -7.40 10.52 11.16
N GLN A 98 -6.27 11.19 10.92
CA GLN A 98 -6.09 12.63 11.11
C GLN A 98 -5.43 13.18 9.84
N GLY A 99 -6.15 14.06 9.13
CA GLY A 99 -5.64 14.68 7.91
C GLY A 99 -5.60 13.75 6.70
N VAL A 100 -4.54 13.84 5.93
CA VAL A 100 -4.27 13.06 4.72
C VAL A 100 -3.12 12.09 4.94
N ASP A 101 -2.86 11.20 3.97
CA ASP A 101 -1.73 10.27 4.07
C ASP A 101 -0.37 10.98 4.10
N PHE A 102 0.65 10.26 4.54
CA PHE A 102 1.99 10.79 4.79
C PHE A 102 2.64 11.40 3.55
N TRP A 103 2.40 10.81 2.37
CA TRP A 103 2.89 11.36 1.12
C TRP A 103 2.18 12.65 0.73
N GLN A 104 0.85 12.69 0.84
CA GLN A 104 0.09 13.88 0.52
C GLN A 104 0.44 15.06 1.43
N GLN A 105 0.77 14.80 2.70
CA GLN A 105 1.24 15.84 3.61
C GLN A 105 2.54 16.48 3.12
N THR A 106 3.50 15.70 2.57
CA THR A 106 4.72 16.29 1.99
C THR A 106 4.43 17.17 0.77
N LEU A 107 3.46 16.78 -0.04
CA LEU A 107 3.07 17.55 -1.23
C LEU A 107 2.33 18.83 -0.86
N ASP A 108 1.36 18.74 0.05
CA ASP A 108 0.51 19.87 0.46
C ASP A 108 1.35 20.96 1.17
N ASN A 109 2.37 20.57 1.92
CA ASN A 109 3.23 21.48 2.67
C ASN A 109 4.55 21.80 1.95
N ASN A 110 4.82 21.17 0.80
CA ASN A 110 6.08 21.30 0.06
C ASN A 110 7.32 21.12 0.96
N CYS A 111 7.34 20.04 1.73
CA CYS A 111 8.35 19.75 2.72
C CYS A 111 8.78 18.27 2.69
N THR A 112 9.78 17.93 3.49
CA THR A 112 10.29 16.56 3.61
C THR A 112 9.51 15.74 4.64
N TYR A 113 9.75 14.43 4.70
CA TYR A 113 9.21 13.55 5.74
C TYR A 113 9.71 13.92 7.14
N ASP A 114 10.98 14.35 7.25
CA ASP A 114 11.60 14.76 8.51
C ASP A 114 10.97 16.03 9.07
N ASP A 115 10.48 16.94 8.20
CA ASP A 115 9.77 18.15 8.62
C ASP A 115 8.37 17.85 9.18
N ILE A 116 7.73 16.78 8.69
CA ILE A 116 6.38 16.37 9.13
C ILE A 116 6.45 15.53 10.40
N LEU A 117 7.36 14.56 10.45
CA LEU A 117 7.49 13.62 11.56
C LEU A 117 8.97 13.27 11.75
N PRO A 118 9.72 13.99 12.60
CA PRO A 118 11.18 13.83 12.72
C PRO A 118 11.67 12.41 13.02
N ASN A 119 10.87 11.60 13.71
CA ASN A 119 11.18 10.21 14.04
C ASN A 119 10.47 9.16 13.15
N TRP A 120 10.05 9.56 11.93
CA TRP A 120 9.32 8.67 11.03
C TRP A 120 10.09 7.41 10.64
N ARG A 121 11.42 7.49 10.53
CA ARG A 121 12.27 6.34 10.18
C ARG A 121 12.19 5.25 11.23
N GLU A 122 12.33 5.62 12.50
CA GLU A 122 12.21 4.69 13.62
C GLU A 122 10.83 4.03 13.67
N GLN A 123 9.77 4.85 13.53
CA GLN A 123 8.40 4.36 13.55
C GLN A 123 8.11 3.43 12.36
N MET A 124 8.64 3.72 11.17
CA MET A 124 8.48 2.85 10.02
C MET A 124 9.26 1.55 10.16
N LEU A 125 10.46 1.58 10.73
CA LEU A 125 11.22 0.37 11.07
C LEU A 125 10.45 -0.52 12.06
N ASP A 126 9.76 0.06 13.03
CA ASP A 126 8.95 -0.70 13.97
C ASP A 126 7.75 -1.37 13.29
N ILE A 127 7.13 -0.70 12.31
CA ILE A 127 6.11 -1.31 11.46
C ILE A 127 6.70 -2.51 10.69
N PHE A 128 7.87 -2.39 10.07
CA PHE A 128 8.49 -3.50 9.35
C PHE A 128 8.95 -4.63 10.27
N LYS A 129 9.46 -4.34 11.45
CA LYS A 129 9.75 -5.37 12.47
C LYS A 129 8.50 -6.13 12.89
N ALA A 130 7.37 -5.43 13.10
CA ALA A 130 6.09 -6.05 13.41
C ALA A 130 5.60 -6.93 12.25
N HIS A 131 5.72 -6.49 11.01
CA HIS A 131 5.43 -7.33 9.84
C HIS A 131 6.27 -8.58 9.83
N LYS A 132 7.60 -8.47 9.99
CA LYS A 132 8.51 -9.62 10.04
C LYS A 132 8.15 -10.57 11.19
N ALA A 133 7.85 -10.07 12.38
CA ALA A 133 7.47 -10.87 13.53
C ALA A 133 6.17 -11.67 13.31
N LEU A 134 5.28 -11.17 12.45
CA LEU A 134 4.08 -11.88 12.01
C LEU A 134 4.29 -12.72 10.75
N GLY A 135 5.49 -12.76 10.20
CA GLY A 135 5.79 -13.42 8.94
C GLY A 135 5.10 -12.76 7.73
N ILE A 136 4.79 -11.47 7.82
CA ILE A 136 4.12 -10.70 6.77
C ILE A 136 5.16 -10.06 5.85
N TYR A 137 5.00 -10.29 4.56
CA TYR A 137 5.70 -9.57 3.48
C TYR A 137 4.74 -8.56 2.86
N LYS A 138 5.03 -7.27 3.02
CA LYS A 138 4.22 -6.17 2.52
C LYS A 138 4.91 -5.51 1.32
N TYR A 139 4.32 -5.65 0.14
CA TYR A 139 4.91 -5.11 -1.09
C TYR A 139 4.40 -3.71 -1.45
N SER A 140 3.29 -3.29 -0.86
CA SER A 140 2.75 -1.93 -1.02
C SER A 140 3.42 -0.97 -0.04
N LEU A 141 4.62 -0.47 -0.38
CA LEU A 141 5.44 0.38 0.47
C LEU A 141 5.30 1.88 0.16
N HIS A 142 4.46 2.25 -0.82
CA HIS A 142 4.29 3.66 -1.18
C HIS A 142 3.92 4.51 0.05
N PRO A 143 4.46 5.73 0.21
CA PRO A 143 4.20 6.55 1.39
C PRO A 143 2.73 6.93 1.60
N SER A 144 1.87 6.83 0.56
CA SER A 144 0.40 6.91 0.72
C SER A 144 -0.21 5.71 1.45
N SER A 145 0.59 4.70 1.79
CA SER A 145 0.15 3.56 2.63
C SER A 145 0.28 3.83 4.13
N TYR A 146 0.58 5.06 4.51
CA TYR A 146 0.79 5.45 5.90
C TYR A 146 0.03 6.73 6.23
N PHE A 147 -0.55 6.77 7.43
CA PHE A 147 -1.17 7.96 8.02
C PHE A 147 -0.47 8.30 9.32
N ILE A 148 -0.42 9.58 9.67
CA ILE A 148 -0.03 10.04 11.00
C ILE A 148 -1.31 10.23 11.81
N VAL A 149 -1.42 9.52 12.94
CA VAL A 149 -2.55 9.64 13.87
C VAL A 149 -1.96 9.77 15.27
N ASP A 150 -2.27 10.86 15.95
CA ASP A 150 -1.75 11.20 17.30
C ASP A 150 -0.20 11.15 17.37
N GLY A 151 0.48 11.69 16.32
CA GLY A 151 1.94 11.70 16.21
C GLY A 151 2.58 10.34 15.92
N GLN A 152 1.76 9.32 15.61
CA GLN A 152 2.21 7.97 15.32
C GLN A 152 1.94 7.59 13.86
N LEU A 153 2.94 7.02 13.21
CA LEU A 153 2.81 6.48 11.86
C LEU A 153 2.00 5.18 11.90
N LYS A 154 0.95 5.12 11.09
CA LYS A 154 0.01 4.00 11.00
C LYS A 154 -0.01 3.43 9.59
N SER A 155 0.12 2.11 9.45
CA SER A 155 0.14 1.42 8.16
C SER A 155 -1.24 0.95 7.74
N ILE A 156 -1.53 1.11 6.44
CA ILE A 156 -2.70 0.56 5.73
C ILE A 156 -2.25 -0.12 4.44
N ASN A 157 -3.17 -0.53 3.57
CA ASN A 157 -2.89 -1.14 2.26
C ASN A 157 -2.20 -2.50 2.36
N TYR A 158 -2.89 -3.47 2.96
CA TYR A 158 -2.41 -4.84 3.14
C TYR A 158 -2.81 -5.80 2.00
N PHE A 159 -3.45 -5.31 0.95
CA PHE A 159 -3.90 -6.12 -0.20
C PHE A 159 -2.76 -6.79 -0.99
N PHE A 160 -1.54 -6.27 -0.90
CA PHE A 160 -0.32 -6.86 -1.44
C PHE A 160 0.58 -7.44 -0.34
N CYS A 161 -0.04 -8.05 0.65
CA CYS A 161 0.69 -8.80 1.65
C CYS A 161 0.59 -10.29 1.40
N TYR A 162 1.65 -10.98 1.77
CA TYR A 162 1.78 -12.43 1.77
C TYR A 162 2.41 -12.85 3.10
N ASN A 163 2.31 -14.10 3.45
CA ASN A 163 2.98 -14.62 4.63
C ASN A 163 4.09 -15.62 4.25
N SER A 164 4.95 -15.93 5.19
CA SER A 164 6.08 -16.84 5.00
C SER A 164 5.67 -18.27 4.61
N THR A 165 4.42 -18.66 4.82
CA THR A 165 3.88 -19.98 4.43
C THR A 165 3.17 -19.96 3.08
N SER A 166 2.98 -18.79 2.47
CA SER A 166 2.42 -18.68 1.13
C SER A 166 3.38 -19.30 0.10
N ALA A 167 2.83 -19.96 -0.90
CA ALA A 167 3.64 -20.45 -2.00
C ALA A 167 4.38 -19.29 -2.69
N PRO A 168 5.61 -19.53 -3.19
CA PRO A 168 6.29 -18.56 -4.03
C PRO A 168 5.43 -18.12 -5.21
N ILE A 169 5.48 -16.87 -5.56
CA ILE A 169 4.67 -16.25 -6.63
C ILE A 169 5.58 -15.57 -7.64
N SER A 170 5.12 -15.41 -8.88
CA SER A 170 5.88 -14.67 -9.88
C SER A 170 5.78 -13.16 -9.65
N LEU A 171 6.84 -12.44 -10.00
CA LEU A 171 6.82 -10.97 -9.97
C LEU A 171 5.73 -10.41 -10.89
N ARG A 172 5.47 -11.04 -12.04
CA ARG A 172 4.36 -10.66 -12.91
C ARG A 172 3.01 -10.71 -12.17
N SER A 173 2.77 -11.75 -11.39
CA SER A 173 1.55 -11.86 -10.58
C SER A 173 1.45 -10.77 -9.52
N VAL A 174 2.55 -10.48 -8.80
CA VAL A 174 2.61 -9.37 -7.82
C VAL A 174 2.32 -8.03 -8.49
N MET A 175 2.81 -7.84 -9.70
CA MET A 175 2.76 -6.58 -10.44
C MET A 175 1.57 -6.50 -11.40
N SER A 176 0.65 -7.46 -11.37
CA SER A 176 -0.54 -7.50 -12.25
C SER A 176 -1.45 -6.27 -12.16
N HIS A 177 -1.31 -5.47 -11.11
CA HIS A 177 -2.03 -4.21 -10.90
C HIS A 177 -1.34 -2.97 -11.49
N ILE A 178 -0.14 -3.12 -12.06
CA ILE A 178 0.58 -2.04 -12.73
C ILE A 178 0.11 -2.01 -14.18
N SER A 179 -0.04 -0.80 -14.77
CA SER A 179 -0.41 -0.66 -16.17
C SER A 179 0.55 -1.43 -17.09
N GLU A 180 0.04 -1.93 -18.20
CA GLU A 180 0.82 -2.70 -19.19
C GLU A 180 2.04 -1.94 -19.67
N ASP A 181 1.90 -0.62 -19.95
CA ASP A 181 3.03 0.24 -20.36
C ASP A 181 4.16 0.23 -19.34
N ARG A 182 3.81 0.26 -18.05
CA ARG A 182 4.80 0.25 -16.97
C ARG A 182 5.40 -1.13 -16.76
N GLN A 183 4.63 -2.19 -16.99
CA GLN A 183 5.18 -3.56 -17.01
C GLN A 183 6.14 -3.73 -18.20
N ALA A 184 5.78 -3.22 -19.36
CA ALA A 184 6.62 -3.25 -20.56
C ALA A 184 7.96 -2.51 -20.38
N ASP A 185 7.99 -1.43 -19.58
CA ASP A 185 9.24 -0.74 -19.23
C ASP A 185 10.05 -1.48 -18.17
N LEU A 186 9.40 -2.09 -17.18
CA LEU A 186 10.04 -2.63 -16.00
C LEU A 186 10.56 -4.06 -16.20
N PHE A 187 9.78 -4.93 -16.85
CA PHE A 187 10.13 -6.33 -17.01
C PHE A 187 11.43 -6.56 -17.80
N PRO A 188 11.70 -5.87 -18.92
CA PRO A 188 12.99 -6.00 -19.59
C PRO A 188 14.17 -5.59 -18.70
N LYS A 189 14.00 -4.58 -17.85
CA LYS A 189 15.03 -4.14 -16.90
C LYS A 189 15.31 -5.20 -15.84
N MET A 190 14.27 -5.85 -15.34
CA MET A 190 14.41 -6.96 -14.39
C MET A 190 15.09 -8.16 -15.03
N LEU A 191 14.72 -8.51 -16.26
CA LEU A 191 15.34 -9.61 -17.00
C LEU A 191 16.84 -9.32 -17.27
N ALA A 192 17.20 -8.09 -17.59
CA ALA A 192 18.60 -7.68 -17.76
C ALA A 192 19.44 -7.79 -16.47
N LEU A 193 18.77 -7.77 -15.30
CA LEU A 193 19.37 -8.04 -13.98
C LEU A 193 19.36 -9.55 -13.62
N GLY A 194 19.01 -10.42 -14.56
CA GLY A 194 18.92 -11.86 -14.32
C GLY A 194 17.69 -12.30 -13.54
N ILE A 195 16.67 -11.46 -13.43
CA ILE A 195 15.43 -11.74 -12.69
C ILE A 195 14.39 -12.22 -13.70
N ASP A 196 14.01 -13.50 -13.61
CA ASP A 196 12.89 -14.05 -14.37
C ASP A 196 11.58 -13.65 -13.70
N VAL A 197 10.83 -12.72 -14.33
CA VAL A 197 9.58 -12.19 -13.80
C VAL A 197 8.43 -13.20 -13.79
N ASP A 198 8.54 -14.28 -14.53
CA ASP A 198 7.53 -15.33 -14.62
C ASP A 198 7.84 -16.53 -13.70
N ALA A 199 9.07 -16.63 -13.20
CA ALA A 199 9.45 -17.70 -12.29
C ALA A 199 8.86 -17.47 -10.88
N PRO A 200 8.49 -18.56 -10.18
CA PRO A 200 8.16 -18.49 -8.76
C PRO A 200 9.33 -17.94 -7.95
N THR A 201 9.13 -16.80 -7.32
CA THR A 201 10.15 -16.08 -6.55
C THR A 201 9.79 -16.13 -5.06
N PRO A 202 10.72 -16.47 -4.16
CA PRO A 202 10.51 -16.42 -2.72
C PRO A 202 10.10 -15.03 -2.22
N HIS A 203 9.25 -14.98 -1.21
CA HIS A 203 8.68 -13.72 -0.72
C HIS A 203 9.71 -12.76 -0.13
N ASP A 204 10.78 -13.26 0.49
CA ASP A 204 11.89 -12.46 0.99
C ASP A 204 12.62 -11.73 -0.14
N GLN A 205 12.86 -12.40 -1.27
CA GLN A 205 13.46 -11.78 -2.45
C GLN A 205 12.54 -10.70 -3.05
N ILE A 206 11.23 -10.98 -3.14
CA ILE A 206 10.26 -9.98 -3.63
C ILE A 206 10.23 -8.77 -2.68
N GLN A 207 10.30 -9.00 -1.37
CA GLN A 207 10.34 -7.91 -0.39
C GLN A 207 11.60 -7.04 -0.54
N GLN A 208 12.76 -7.66 -0.79
CA GLN A 208 13.99 -6.93 -1.08
C GLN A 208 13.87 -6.09 -2.35
N LEU A 209 13.28 -6.64 -3.42
CA LEU A 209 13.01 -5.90 -4.65
C LEU A 209 12.00 -4.77 -4.43
N ALA A 210 11.00 -4.97 -3.55
CA ALA A 210 10.06 -3.92 -3.18
C ALA A 210 10.80 -2.74 -2.51
N PHE A 211 11.67 -2.98 -1.52
CA PHE A 211 12.48 -1.92 -0.92
C PHE A 211 13.34 -1.21 -1.96
N GLU A 212 13.98 -1.95 -2.86
CA GLU A 212 14.77 -1.35 -3.93
C GLU A 212 13.94 -0.44 -4.84
N SER A 213 12.73 -0.88 -5.22
CA SER A 213 11.85 -0.13 -6.11
C SER A 213 11.31 1.17 -5.49
N PHE A 214 11.22 1.22 -4.15
CA PHE A 214 10.70 2.39 -3.42
C PHE A 214 11.79 3.39 -2.98
N LYS A 215 13.04 3.21 -3.37
CA LYS A 215 14.09 4.23 -3.24
C LYS A 215 13.78 5.53 -3.99
N THR A 216 12.84 5.51 -4.91
CA THR A 216 12.32 6.71 -5.59
C THR A 216 11.35 7.53 -4.73
N ASN A 217 10.81 6.92 -3.67
CA ASN A 217 9.79 7.54 -2.80
C ASN A 217 10.33 7.83 -1.38
N PHE A 218 11.35 7.10 -0.96
CA PHE A 218 12.00 7.24 0.33
C PHE A 218 13.52 7.39 0.14
N PRO A 219 14.23 7.97 1.10
CA PRO A 219 15.70 8.01 1.07
C PRO A 219 16.31 6.61 0.89
N ALA A 220 17.27 6.50 -0.02
CA ALA A 220 17.84 5.21 -0.41
C ALA A 220 18.53 4.49 0.78
N ASP A 221 19.25 5.24 1.61
CA ASP A 221 19.88 4.75 2.84
C ASP A 221 18.89 4.09 3.80
N PHE A 222 17.70 4.70 3.94
CA PHE A 222 16.63 4.15 4.77
C PHE A 222 16.05 2.86 4.17
N MET A 223 15.82 2.82 2.86
CA MET A 223 15.37 1.58 2.20
C MET A 223 16.40 0.45 2.31
N ASP A 224 17.69 0.77 2.26
CA ASP A 224 18.76 -0.20 2.49
C ASP A 224 18.80 -0.71 3.96
N GLU A 225 18.46 0.12 4.92
CA GLU A 225 18.29 -0.29 6.31
C GLU A 225 17.09 -1.25 6.48
N CYS A 226 15.94 -0.90 5.91
CA CYS A 226 14.75 -1.76 5.94
C CYS A 226 15.01 -3.12 5.29
N LYS A 227 15.77 -3.14 4.19
CA LYS A 227 16.15 -4.35 3.48
C LYS A 227 16.92 -5.34 4.36
N LYS A 228 17.79 -4.86 5.27
CA LYS A 228 18.54 -5.71 6.21
C LYS A 228 17.66 -6.47 7.19
N LEU A 229 16.43 -6.02 7.44
CA LEU A 229 15.50 -6.75 8.29
C LEU A 229 15.07 -8.09 7.67
N TYR A 230 15.13 -8.23 6.35
CA TYR A 230 14.64 -9.40 5.59
C TYR A 230 15.76 -10.26 4.97
N VAL A 231 16.96 -10.11 5.47
CA VAL A 231 18.13 -10.96 5.15
C VAL A 231 18.24 -12.11 6.14
#